data_1eaf1c3e79f72ed2124f29701329bd7f
#
_entry.id   1eaf1c3e79f72ed2124f29701329bd7f
#
_cell.length_a   1.000
_cell.length_b   1.000
_cell.length_c   1.000
_cell.angle_alpha   90.00
_cell.angle_beta   90.00
_cell.angle_gamma   90.00
#
_symmetry.space_group_name_H-M   'P 1'
#
loop_
_entity.id
_entity.type
_entity.pdbx_description
1 polymer ?
#
loop_
_entity_poly.entity_id
_entity_poly.type
_entity_poly.pdbx_seq_one_letter_code
_entity_poly.pdbx_strand_id
1 'polypeptide(L)'
;MRSYFEKPRSTVGWKGLINDPYLDDSFKISEGLKIARKLLLEISEIGLPLATEALDPITPQYLQDLISWSAIGARTTESQTHREMASGLSCAIGFKNGTDGSLEVAINAMQSAVAPHRFLGINPSGQVSIIHTRGNPDVHVVLRGGSNGPNYEKEAVLKSEQQLQGKGLDPSIMIDCSHANSNKDHKNQSKVLDNISEQIREGNESITGVMIESNIGPGNQSISDKLEYGISITDACVGWDLSLIHI
;
A
#
# COMPACT_ATOMS: atom_id res chain seq x y z
N MET A 1 -8.89 -6.72 -1.80
CA MET A 1 -7.98 -7.37 -0.84
C MET A 1 -6.54 -7.00 -1.16
N ARG A 2 -5.69 -6.79 -0.17
CA ARG A 2 -4.25 -6.56 -0.35
C ARG A 2 -3.47 -7.67 0.33
N SER A 3 -2.40 -8.16 -0.31
CA SER A 3 -1.49 -9.14 0.27
C SER A 3 -0.04 -8.67 0.13
N TYR A 4 0.87 -9.22 0.95
CA TYR A 4 2.29 -8.97 0.84
C TYR A 4 2.94 -9.85 -0.24
N PHE A 5 2.59 -9.57 -1.49
CA PHE A 5 3.33 -10.12 -2.63
C PHE A 5 4.77 -9.64 -2.60
N GLU A 6 4.95 -8.37 -2.24
CA GLU A 6 6.24 -7.73 -1.97
C GLU A 6 6.17 -6.99 -0.63
N LYS A 7 7.24 -7.04 0.15
CA LYS A 7 7.32 -6.40 1.47
C LYS A 7 8.59 -5.56 1.57
N PRO A 8 8.47 -4.23 1.75
CA PRO A 8 9.64 -3.39 1.97
C PRO A 8 10.25 -3.65 3.34
N ARG A 9 11.58 -3.63 3.40
CA ARG A 9 12.34 -3.76 4.63
C ARG A 9 13.29 -2.58 4.82
N SER A 10 13.40 -2.14 6.05
CA SER A 10 14.36 -1.07 6.40
C SER A 10 15.79 -1.60 6.44
N THR A 11 15.97 -2.89 6.75
CA THR A 11 17.28 -3.56 6.78
C THR A 11 17.20 -4.89 6.03
N VAL A 12 17.11 -6.00 6.74
CA VAL A 12 16.99 -7.37 6.21
C VAL A 12 15.69 -8.01 6.68
N GLY A 13 15.31 -9.12 6.07
CA GLY A 13 14.13 -9.89 6.43
C GLY A 13 13.33 -10.33 5.21
N TRP A 14 12.29 -11.09 5.43
CA TRP A 14 11.43 -11.62 4.37
C TRP A 14 10.83 -10.48 3.52
N LYS A 15 11.05 -10.55 2.22
CA LYS A 15 10.68 -9.51 1.24
C LYS A 15 9.35 -9.75 0.53
N GLY A 16 8.56 -10.70 1.01
CA GLY A 16 7.25 -11.01 0.44
C GLY A 16 7.20 -12.35 -0.29
N LEU A 17 5.98 -12.73 -0.67
CA LEU A 17 5.66 -14.01 -1.30
C LEU A 17 6.44 -14.23 -2.60
N ILE A 18 6.64 -13.18 -3.41
CA ILE A 18 7.34 -13.31 -4.68
C ILE A 18 8.82 -13.60 -4.45
N ASN A 19 9.43 -12.90 -3.51
CA ASN A 19 10.88 -12.96 -3.31
C ASN A 19 11.34 -14.26 -2.64
N ASP A 20 10.57 -14.72 -1.64
CA ASP A 20 10.85 -15.96 -0.91
C ASP A 20 9.56 -16.67 -0.53
N PRO A 21 8.99 -17.46 -1.46
CA PRO A 21 7.67 -18.06 -1.29
C PRO A 21 7.60 -19.15 -0.23
N TYR A 22 8.74 -19.76 0.12
CA TYR A 22 8.82 -20.90 1.05
C TYR A 22 9.35 -20.53 2.42
N LEU A 23 9.77 -19.26 2.63
CA LEU A 23 10.34 -18.80 3.90
C LEU A 23 11.63 -19.56 4.30
N ASP A 24 12.41 -19.99 3.33
CA ASP A 24 13.60 -20.83 3.50
C ASP A 24 14.87 -20.22 2.93
N ASP A 25 14.84 -18.93 2.60
CA ASP A 25 15.92 -18.17 1.95
C ASP A 25 16.38 -18.77 0.61
N SER A 26 15.54 -19.59 -0.03
CA SER A 26 15.83 -20.16 -1.35
C SER A 26 15.68 -19.14 -2.49
N PHE A 27 14.98 -18.04 -2.24
CA PHE A 27 14.73 -16.96 -3.20
C PHE A 27 14.25 -17.44 -4.57
N LYS A 28 13.33 -18.41 -4.58
CA LYS A 28 12.75 -18.97 -5.81
C LYS A 28 11.75 -18.01 -6.43
N ILE A 29 12.23 -16.85 -6.87
CA ILE A 29 11.41 -15.73 -7.36
C ILE A 29 10.50 -16.14 -8.53
N SER A 30 10.99 -16.96 -9.46
CA SER A 30 10.16 -17.44 -10.58
C SER A 30 8.97 -18.28 -10.13
N GLU A 31 9.10 -19.05 -9.05
CA GLU A 31 8.01 -19.79 -8.43
C GLU A 31 7.08 -18.83 -7.68
N GLY A 32 7.64 -17.89 -6.93
CA GLY A 32 6.90 -16.85 -6.22
C GLY A 32 6.00 -16.01 -7.14
N LEU A 33 6.49 -15.62 -8.31
CA LEU A 33 5.69 -14.91 -9.33
C LEU A 33 4.51 -15.76 -9.82
N LYS A 34 4.71 -17.05 -10.08
CA LYS A 34 3.65 -17.97 -10.50
C LYS A 34 2.59 -18.15 -9.41
N ILE A 35 3.03 -18.32 -8.16
CA ILE A 35 2.13 -18.44 -7.00
C ILE A 35 1.33 -17.15 -6.81
N ALA A 36 1.98 -16.00 -6.85
CA ALA A 36 1.32 -14.70 -6.73
C ALA A 36 0.27 -14.49 -7.82
N ARG A 37 0.63 -14.74 -9.10
CA ARG A 37 -0.31 -14.59 -10.21
C ARG A 37 -1.49 -15.55 -10.12
N LYS A 38 -1.24 -16.82 -9.75
CA LYS A 38 -2.31 -17.81 -9.54
C LYS A 38 -3.27 -17.37 -8.46
N LEU A 39 -2.76 -16.90 -7.31
CA LEU A 39 -3.57 -16.39 -6.21
C LEU A 39 -4.42 -15.19 -6.63
N LEU A 40 -3.85 -14.25 -7.40
CA LEU A 40 -4.56 -13.09 -7.92
C LEU A 40 -5.71 -13.51 -8.86
N LEU A 41 -5.50 -14.48 -9.73
CA LEU A 41 -6.54 -15.02 -10.61
C LEU A 41 -7.67 -15.66 -9.82
N GLU A 42 -7.36 -16.55 -8.88
CA GLU A 42 -8.34 -17.24 -8.03
C GLU A 42 -9.21 -16.25 -7.22
N ILE A 43 -8.61 -15.18 -6.69
CA ILE A 43 -9.34 -14.15 -5.94
C ILE A 43 -10.18 -13.29 -6.90
N SER A 44 -9.68 -12.98 -8.10
CA SER A 44 -10.44 -12.24 -9.11
C SER A 44 -11.68 -13.01 -9.57
N GLU A 45 -11.59 -14.35 -9.67
CA GLU A 45 -12.73 -15.22 -10.03
C GLU A 45 -13.85 -15.17 -8.97
N ILE A 46 -13.51 -14.89 -7.71
CA ILE A 46 -14.48 -14.67 -6.63
C ILE A 46 -15.12 -13.27 -6.72
N GLY A 47 -14.60 -12.40 -7.61
CA GLY A 47 -15.08 -11.03 -7.79
C GLY A 47 -14.53 -10.01 -6.79
N LEU A 48 -13.45 -10.33 -6.09
CA LEU A 48 -12.86 -9.44 -5.10
C LEU A 48 -11.72 -8.59 -5.73
N PRO A 49 -11.82 -7.24 -5.71
CA PRO A 49 -10.75 -6.38 -6.20
C PRO A 49 -9.44 -6.59 -5.44
N LEU A 50 -8.34 -6.49 -6.14
CA LEU A 50 -7.01 -6.82 -5.63
C LEU A 50 -6.10 -5.62 -5.55
N ALA A 51 -5.29 -5.58 -4.51
CA ALA A 51 -4.33 -4.51 -4.26
C ALA A 51 -2.95 -5.06 -3.91
N THR A 52 -1.92 -4.27 -4.18
CA THR A 52 -0.53 -4.57 -3.79
C THR A 52 0.20 -3.30 -3.37
N GLU A 53 1.43 -3.45 -2.90
CA GLU A 53 2.41 -2.38 -2.87
C GLU A 53 3.31 -2.53 -4.09
N ALA A 54 3.41 -1.50 -4.92
CA ALA A 54 4.32 -1.49 -6.06
C ALA A 54 5.73 -1.17 -5.55
N LEU A 55 6.59 -2.18 -5.51
CA LEU A 55 7.93 -2.09 -4.93
C LEU A 55 9.02 -2.38 -5.95
N ASP A 56 9.04 -3.56 -6.54
CA ASP A 56 9.96 -3.89 -7.62
C ASP A 56 9.45 -3.31 -8.96
N PRO A 57 10.29 -2.57 -9.70
CA PRO A 57 9.85 -1.92 -10.93
C PRO A 57 9.52 -2.88 -12.08
N ILE A 58 9.88 -4.15 -11.98
CA ILE A 58 9.64 -5.18 -13.00
C ILE A 58 8.40 -6.02 -12.68
N THR A 59 8.09 -6.25 -11.41
CA THR A 59 6.93 -7.04 -10.96
C THR A 59 5.61 -6.62 -11.61
N PRO A 60 5.31 -5.33 -11.86
CA PRO A 60 4.10 -4.92 -12.56
C PRO A 60 3.93 -5.57 -13.94
N GLN A 61 5.00 -5.91 -14.65
CA GLN A 61 4.91 -6.59 -15.95
C GLN A 61 4.24 -7.98 -15.86
N TYR A 62 4.24 -8.58 -14.68
CA TYR A 62 3.67 -9.90 -14.43
C TYR A 62 2.29 -9.87 -13.79
N LEU A 63 1.90 -8.77 -13.11
CA LEU A 63 0.76 -8.77 -12.19
C LEU A 63 -0.20 -7.60 -12.40
N GLN A 64 0.20 -6.49 -13.04
CA GLN A 64 -0.58 -5.24 -13.04
C GLN A 64 -1.97 -5.36 -13.70
N ASP A 65 -2.15 -6.30 -14.63
CA ASP A 65 -3.43 -6.57 -15.28
C ASP A 65 -4.50 -7.11 -14.31
N LEU A 66 -4.09 -7.59 -13.14
CA LEU A 66 -4.96 -8.13 -12.09
C LEU A 66 -5.08 -7.20 -10.87
N ILE A 67 -4.38 -6.08 -10.87
CA ILE A 67 -4.32 -5.15 -9.73
C ILE A 67 -5.25 -3.96 -9.97
N SER A 68 -6.17 -3.74 -9.05
CA SER A 68 -7.12 -2.62 -9.07
C SER A 68 -6.61 -1.38 -8.34
N TRP A 69 -5.69 -1.53 -7.39
CA TRP A 69 -5.11 -0.47 -6.59
C TRP A 69 -3.70 -0.82 -6.13
N SER A 70 -2.80 0.16 -6.12
CA SER A 70 -1.44 -0.04 -5.59
C SER A 70 -1.06 1.05 -4.60
N ALA A 71 -0.29 0.67 -3.59
CA ALA A 71 0.37 1.63 -2.72
C ALA A 71 1.80 1.90 -3.18
N ILE A 72 2.27 3.14 -2.98
CA ILE A 72 3.69 3.44 -2.83
C ILE A 72 3.94 3.66 -1.33
N GLY A 73 4.77 2.82 -0.73
CA GLY A 73 5.01 2.80 0.71
C GLY A 73 5.79 4.00 1.22
N ALA A 74 5.72 4.28 2.52
CA ALA A 74 6.38 5.44 3.14
C ALA A 74 7.92 5.44 2.95
N ARG A 75 8.54 4.27 2.76
CA ARG A 75 9.98 4.14 2.51
C ARG A 75 10.38 4.41 1.07
N THR A 76 9.44 4.38 0.14
CA THR A 76 9.67 4.49 -1.30
C THR A 76 9.01 5.71 -1.94
N THR A 77 8.18 6.45 -1.20
CA THR A 77 7.50 7.66 -1.69
C THR A 77 8.48 8.76 -2.15
N GLU A 78 9.69 8.83 -1.58
CA GLU A 78 10.74 9.76 -2.01
C GLU A 78 11.51 9.28 -3.25
N SER A 79 11.39 8.00 -3.60
CA SER A 79 12.17 7.39 -4.68
C SER A 79 11.67 7.84 -6.07
N GLN A 80 12.56 8.43 -6.87
CA GLN A 80 12.27 8.80 -8.26
C GLN A 80 11.79 7.58 -9.07
N THR A 81 12.46 6.45 -8.96
CA THR A 81 12.08 5.22 -9.66
C THR A 81 10.64 4.79 -9.39
N HIS A 82 10.20 4.88 -8.12
CA HIS A 82 8.84 4.52 -7.75
C HIS A 82 7.81 5.54 -8.25
N ARG A 83 8.15 6.83 -8.28
CA ARG A 83 7.29 7.89 -8.86
C ARG A 83 7.14 7.73 -10.37
N GLU A 84 8.23 7.42 -11.07
CA GLU A 84 8.23 7.13 -12.50
C GLU A 84 7.43 5.87 -12.81
N MET A 85 7.62 4.79 -12.04
CA MET A 85 6.84 3.57 -12.16
C MET A 85 5.34 3.85 -11.96
N ALA A 86 4.97 4.58 -10.92
CA ALA A 86 3.58 4.94 -10.62
C ALA A 86 2.92 5.70 -11.78
N SER A 87 3.67 6.55 -12.50
CA SER A 87 3.17 7.28 -13.68
C SER A 87 2.76 6.36 -14.84
N GLY A 88 3.19 5.12 -14.83
CA GLY A 88 2.93 4.12 -15.89
C GLY A 88 1.95 3.02 -15.48
N LEU A 89 1.56 2.94 -14.21
CA LEU A 89 0.59 1.96 -13.76
C LEU A 89 -0.83 2.35 -14.19
N SER A 90 -1.64 1.36 -14.52
CA SER A 90 -3.02 1.54 -15.01
C SER A 90 -4.09 1.46 -13.92
N CYS A 91 -3.69 1.37 -12.66
CA CYS A 91 -4.57 1.36 -11.49
C CYS A 91 -4.41 2.63 -10.67
N ALA A 92 -5.36 2.90 -9.77
CA ALA A 92 -5.24 3.98 -8.80
C ALA A 92 -4.07 3.76 -7.84
N ILE A 93 -3.36 4.83 -7.48
CA ILE A 93 -2.14 4.78 -6.66
C ILE A 93 -2.31 5.62 -5.41
N GLY A 94 -2.14 4.97 -4.25
CA GLY A 94 -2.07 5.64 -2.96
C GLY A 94 -0.62 5.87 -2.51
N PHE A 95 -0.21 7.13 -2.38
CA PHE A 95 1.11 7.50 -1.86
C PHE A 95 1.05 7.67 -0.35
N LYS A 96 1.77 6.83 0.39
CA LYS A 96 1.87 6.98 1.84
C LYS A 96 2.72 8.21 2.20
N ASN A 97 2.30 8.97 3.20
CA ASN A 97 3.13 10.02 3.79
C ASN A 97 4.46 9.46 4.31
N GLY A 98 5.47 10.32 4.47
CA GLY A 98 6.78 9.95 4.96
C GLY A 98 6.75 9.24 6.32
N THR A 99 7.83 8.54 6.66
CA THR A 99 7.94 7.82 7.95
C THR A 99 7.94 8.75 9.17
N ASP A 100 8.29 10.01 8.97
CA ASP A 100 8.20 11.11 9.94
C ASP A 100 6.78 11.67 10.10
N GLY A 101 5.88 11.38 9.19
CA GLY A 101 4.52 11.91 9.11
C GLY A 101 4.37 13.06 8.11
N SER A 102 5.46 13.45 7.40
CA SER A 102 5.42 14.53 6.41
C SER A 102 4.55 14.17 5.22
N LEU A 103 3.58 15.04 4.92
CA LEU A 103 2.71 14.91 3.75
C LEU A 103 3.38 15.44 2.48
N GLU A 104 4.36 16.33 2.61
CA GLU A 104 5.01 16.99 1.46
C GLU A 104 5.63 15.97 0.49
N VAL A 105 6.27 14.91 1.01
CA VAL A 105 6.85 13.87 0.16
C VAL A 105 5.80 13.13 -0.67
N ALA A 106 4.61 12.90 -0.11
CA ALA A 106 3.50 12.26 -0.84
C ALA A 106 2.91 13.20 -1.89
N ILE A 107 2.73 14.48 -1.57
CA ILE A 107 2.28 15.51 -2.51
C ILE A 107 3.24 15.62 -3.69
N ASN A 108 4.55 15.72 -3.44
CA ASN A 108 5.56 15.78 -4.48
C ASN A 108 5.56 14.50 -5.35
N ALA A 109 5.32 13.34 -4.74
CA ALA A 109 5.22 12.07 -5.44
C ALA A 109 3.98 12.02 -6.36
N MET A 110 2.83 12.49 -5.86
CA MET A 110 1.59 12.62 -6.64
C MET A 110 1.81 13.55 -7.85
N GLN A 111 2.36 14.76 -7.63
CA GLN A 111 2.65 15.70 -8.70
C GLN A 111 3.61 15.11 -9.75
N SER A 112 4.59 14.32 -9.32
CA SER A 112 5.48 13.62 -10.24
C SER A 112 4.73 12.54 -11.03
N ALA A 113 3.94 11.70 -10.35
CA ALA A 113 3.27 10.56 -10.98
C ALA A 113 2.19 10.95 -12.00
N VAL A 114 1.54 12.11 -11.85
CA VAL A 114 0.57 12.62 -12.85
C VAL A 114 1.24 13.10 -14.13
N ALA A 115 2.54 13.36 -14.12
CA ALA A 115 3.29 13.80 -15.30
C ALA A 115 3.78 12.60 -16.13
N PRO A 116 3.96 12.78 -17.46
CA PRO A 116 4.62 11.78 -18.30
C PRO A 116 6.12 11.68 -17.98
N HIS A 117 6.64 10.45 -17.99
CA HIS A 117 8.06 10.17 -17.75
C HIS A 117 8.69 9.33 -18.87
N ARG A 118 10.03 9.36 -18.91
CA ARG A 118 10.84 8.50 -19.78
C ARG A 118 12.00 7.95 -18.96
N PHE A 119 12.10 6.61 -18.90
CA PHE A 119 13.12 5.93 -18.12
C PHE A 119 13.47 4.58 -18.75
N LEU A 120 14.54 3.94 -18.25
CA LEU A 120 14.90 2.60 -18.67
C LEU A 120 14.05 1.57 -17.91
N GLY A 121 13.46 0.66 -18.65
CA GLY A 121 12.66 -0.44 -18.11
C GLY A 121 12.72 -1.66 -19.02
N ILE A 122 11.76 -2.56 -18.87
CA ILE A 122 11.66 -3.80 -19.64
C ILE A 122 10.36 -3.77 -20.44
N ASN A 123 10.43 -4.10 -21.73
CA ASN A 123 9.27 -4.25 -22.60
C ASN A 123 8.58 -5.62 -22.39
N PRO A 124 7.39 -5.85 -22.96
CA PRO A 124 6.69 -7.15 -22.82
C PRO A 124 7.46 -8.36 -23.33
N SER A 125 8.48 -8.16 -24.17
CA SER A 125 9.38 -9.23 -24.64
C SER A 125 10.56 -9.50 -23.71
N GLY A 126 10.63 -8.83 -22.55
CA GLY A 126 11.72 -9.01 -21.58
C GLY A 126 13.03 -8.28 -21.95
N GLN A 127 12.99 -7.35 -22.90
CA GLN A 127 14.16 -6.61 -23.36
C GLN A 127 14.24 -5.25 -22.68
N VAL A 128 15.45 -4.81 -22.36
CA VAL A 128 15.69 -3.44 -21.87
C VAL A 128 15.29 -2.44 -22.97
N SER A 129 14.46 -1.48 -22.57
CA SER A 129 13.89 -0.49 -23.49
C SER A 129 13.67 0.84 -22.78
N ILE A 130 13.52 1.91 -23.56
CA ILE A 130 13.07 3.19 -23.04
C ILE A 130 11.55 3.11 -22.88
N ILE A 131 11.08 3.25 -21.65
CA ILE A 131 9.66 3.29 -21.31
C ILE A 131 9.19 4.75 -21.38
N HIS A 132 8.05 4.95 -22.01
CA HIS A 132 7.32 6.21 -22.06
C HIS A 132 6.01 6.07 -21.33
N THR A 133 5.81 6.81 -20.25
CA THR A 133 4.54 6.84 -19.53
C THR A 133 3.71 8.05 -19.95
N ARG A 134 2.43 8.01 -19.68
CA ARG A 134 1.48 9.11 -19.97
C ARG A 134 1.21 9.98 -18.74
N GLY A 135 1.67 9.56 -17.57
CA GLY A 135 1.21 10.04 -16.30
C GLY A 135 -0.03 9.25 -15.81
N ASN A 136 -0.22 9.21 -14.52
CA ASN A 136 -1.35 8.55 -13.87
C ASN A 136 -2.16 9.60 -13.09
N PRO A 137 -3.36 9.99 -13.56
CA PRO A 137 -4.19 10.98 -12.87
C PRO A 137 -4.87 10.41 -11.61
N ASP A 138 -4.96 9.08 -11.48
CA ASP A 138 -5.68 8.41 -10.40
C ASP A 138 -4.77 8.23 -9.18
N VAL A 139 -4.29 9.33 -8.62
CA VAL A 139 -3.40 9.36 -7.46
C VAL A 139 -4.08 9.99 -6.26
N HIS A 140 -3.77 9.48 -5.07
CA HIS A 140 -4.25 10.03 -3.81
C HIS A 140 -3.24 9.83 -2.69
N VAL A 141 -3.44 10.50 -1.55
CA VAL A 141 -2.58 10.32 -0.38
C VAL A 141 -3.11 9.21 0.52
N VAL A 142 -2.19 8.52 1.20
CA VAL A 142 -2.50 7.59 2.29
C VAL A 142 -1.87 8.11 3.58
N LEU A 143 -2.69 8.50 4.55
CA LEU A 143 -2.25 8.91 5.88
C LEU A 143 -2.02 7.68 6.75
N ARG A 144 -0.78 7.47 7.20
CA ARG A 144 -0.36 6.32 8.01
C ARG A 144 0.23 6.68 9.37
N GLY A 145 0.15 7.99 9.74
CA GLY A 145 0.89 8.52 10.87
C GLY A 145 2.41 8.58 10.61
N GLY A 146 3.17 8.91 11.63
CA GLY A 146 4.63 9.01 11.55
C GLY A 146 5.29 9.01 12.93
N SER A 147 6.59 9.30 12.97
CA SER A 147 7.33 9.44 14.26
C SER A 147 6.78 10.54 15.15
N ASN A 148 6.08 11.51 14.55
CA ASN A 148 5.44 12.61 15.26
C ASN A 148 4.03 12.26 15.78
N GLY A 149 3.57 11.04 15.59
CA GLY A 149 2.28 10.52 16.05
C GLY A 149 1.28 10.21 14.94
N PRO A 150 0.03 9.92 15.34
CA PRO A 150 -1.10 9.70 14.43
C PRO A 150 -1.42 10.92 13.56
N ASN A 151 -2.08 10.71 12.41
CA ASN A 151 -2.55 11.79 11.52
C ASN A 151 -3.91 11.50 10.88
N TYR A 152 -4.78 10.78 11.59
CA TYR A 152 -6.13 10.44 11.16
C TYR A 152 -7.23 11.35 11.76
N GLU A 153 -6.91 12.11 12.79
CA GLU A 153 -7.87 12.98 13.47
C GLU A 153 -8.29 14.15 12.57
N LYS A 154 -9.46 14.71 12.84
CA LYS A 154 -10.12 15.74 12.03
C LYS A 154 -9.20 16.90 11.65
N GLU A 155 -8.43 17.40 12.61
CA GLU A 155 -7.50 18.51 12.38
C GLU A 155 -6.36 18.13 11.40
N ALA A 156 -5.86 16.90 11.50
CA ALA A 156 -4.82 16.39 10.60
C ALA A 156 -5.38 16.16 9.18
N VAL A 157 -6.60 15.65 9.06
CA VAL A 157 -7.29 15.48 7.78
C VAL A 157 -7.54 16.84 7.13
N LEU A 158 -8.12 17.81 7.83
CA LEU A 158 -8.35 19.18 7.34
C LEU A 158 -7.04 19.85 6.88
N LYS A 159 -5.97 19.71 7.64
CA LYS A 159 -4.65 20.21 7.24
C LYS A 159 -4.14 19.54 5.97
N SER A 160 -4.38 18.25 5.80
CA SER A 160 -4.01 17.51 4.61
C SER A 160 -4.80 17.97 3.38
N GLU A 161 -6.10 18.19 3.53
CA GLU A 161 -6.96 18.77 2.49
C GLU A 161 -6.45 20.13 2.01
N GLN A 162 -6.14 21.03 2.95
CA GLN A 162 -5.61 22.35 2.64
C GLN A 162 -4.27 22.29 1.90
N GLN A 163 -3.38 21.36 2.29
CA GLN A 163 -2.10 21.20 1.64
C GLN A 163 -2.24 20.66 0.20
N LEU A 164 -3.14 19.69 -0.01
CA LEU A 164 -3.44 19.14 -1.34
C LEU A 164 -4.04 20.24 -2.24
N GLN A 165 -5.07 20.94 -1.78
CA GLN A 165 -5.70 22.03 -2.51
C GLN A 165 -4.73 23.16 -2.82
N GLY A 166 -3.86 23.53 -1.88
CA GLY A 166 -2.82 24.54 -2.06
C GLY A 166 -1.78 24.17 -3.14
N LYS A 167 -1.72 22.90 -3.55
CA LYS A 167 -0.88 22.39 -4.64
C LYS A 167 -1.65 22.05 -5.91
N GLY A 168 -2.97 22.39 -5.96
CA GLY A 168 -3.82 22.12 -7.10
C GLY A 168 -4.19 20.65 -7.28
N LEU A 169 -4.15 19.86 -6.19
CA LEU A 169 -4.56 18.47 -6.16
C LEU A 169 -5.92 18.33 -5.50
N ASP A 170 -6.73 17.41 -5.99
CA ASP A 170 -7.99 17.05 -5.34
C ASP A 170 -7.72 16.39 -3.99
N PRO A 171 -8.45 16.78 -2.92
CA PRO A 171 -8.27 16.21 -1.60
C PRO A 171 -8.90 14.82 -1.51
N SER A 172 -8.25 13.84 -2.10
CA SER A 172 -8.62 12.43 -1.98
C SER A 172 -7.66 11.75 -0.99
N ILE A 173 -8.22 11.27 0.13
CA ILE A 173 -7.45 10.79 1.27
C ILE A 173 -7.90 9.37 1.62
N MET A 174 -6.97 8.42 1.65
CA MET A 174 -7.15 7.13 2.30
C MET A 174 -6.47 7.18 3.67
N ILE A 175 -7.09 6.59 4.69
CA ILE A 175 -6.49 6.50 6.03
C ILE A 175 -6.12 5.06 6.34
N ASP A 176 -4.83 4.85 6.61
CA ASP A 176 -4.29 3.59 7.09
C ASP A 176 -4.53 3.50 8.60
N CYS A 177 -5.42 2.62 9.03
CA CYS A 177 -5.80 2.44 10.44
C CYS A 177 -4.70 1.77 11.26
N SER A 178 -3.71 1.17 10.62
CA SER A 178 -2.57 0.50 11.25
C SER A 178 -1.38 1.47 11.42
N HIS A 179 -0.17 0.92 11.50
CA HIS A 179 1.10 1.64 11.58
C HIS A 179 1.14 2.64 12.75
N ALA A 180 1.55 3.90 12.50
CA ALA A 180 1.64 4.90 13.55
C ALA A 180 0.26 5.45 13.96
N ASN A 181 -0.76 5.34 13.13
CA ASN A 181 -2.13 5.71 13.47
C ASN A 181 -2.70 4.86 14.61
N SER A 182 -2.34 3.57 14.67
CA SER A 182 -2.69 2.68 15.79
C SER A 182 -1.62 2.59 16.87
N ASN A 183 -0.55 3.41 16.80
CA ASN A 183 0.64 3.24 17.65
C ASN A 183 1.26 1.83 17.53
N LYS A 184 1.13 1.19 16.36
CA LYS A 184 1.56 -0.20 16.06
C LYS A 184 0.87 -1.27 16.93
N ASP A 185 -0.20 -0.93 17.63
CA ASP A 185 -1.06 -1.89 18.31
C ASP A 185 -2.29 -2.15 17.45
N HIS A 186 -2.38 -3.38 16.91
CA HIS A 186 -3.48 -3.78 16.04
C HIS A 186 -4.86 -3.59 16.68
N LYS A 187 -4.98 -3.66 18.02
CA LYS A 187 -6.23 -3.44 18.74
C LYS A 187 -6.77 -2.01 18.63
N ASN A 188 -5.89 -1.05 18.33
CA ASN A 188 -6.29 0.34 18.18
C ASN A 188 -6.83 0.66 16.77
N GLN A 189 -6.75 -0.26 15.80
CA GLN A 189 -7.27 0.00 14.46
C GLN A 189 -8.78 0.29 14.47
N SER A 190 -9.56 -0.37 15.33
CA SER A 190 -10.99 -0.10 15.50
C SER A 190 -11.26 1.33 15.96
N LYS A 191 -10.48 1.85 16.91
CA LYS A 191 -10.64 3.23 17.40
C LYS A 191 -10.37 4.27 16.30
N VAL A 192 -9.36 3.98 15.45
CA VAL A 192 -9.06 4.84 14.30
C VAL A 192 -10.25 4.83 13.34
N LEU A 193 -10.80 3.65 13.06
CA LEU A 193 -11.94 3.50 12.15
C LEU A 193 -13.21 4.16 12.69
N ASP A 194 -13.48 4.06 14.00
CA ASP A 194 -14.61 4.75 14.65
C ASP A 194 -14.51 6.28 14.45
N ASN A 195 -13.34 6.85 14.68
CA ASN A 195 -13.09 8.27 14.47
C ASN A 195 -13.29 8.69 12.99
N ILE A 196 -12.78 7.90 12.04
CA ILE A 196 -12.97 8.14 10.61
C ILE A 196 -14.46 8.09 10.25
N SER A 197 -15.19 7.11 10.78
CA SER A 197 -16.61 6.94 10.54
C SER A 197 -17.43 8.12 11.07
N GLU A 198 -16.99 8.72 12.18
CA GLU A 198 -17.60 9.95 12.72
C GLU A 198 -17.34 11.14 11.80
N GLN A 199 -16.11 11.34 11.34
CA GLN A 199 -15.77 12.42 10.40
C GLN A 199 -16.61 12.34 9.11
N ILE A 200 -16.79 11.13 8.55
CA ILE A 200 -17.63 10.92 7.36
C ILE A 200 -19.10 11.27 7.67
N ARG A 201 -19.63 10.84 8.81
CA ARG A 201 -21.01 11.18 9.24
C ARG A 201 -21.20 12.67 9.47
N GLU A 202 -20.14 13.38 9.87
CA GLU A 202 -20.13 14.85 10.01
C GLU A 202 -20.01 15.59 8.67
N GLY A 203 -19.91 14.86 7.55
CA GLY A 203 -19.90 15.42 6.21
C GLY A 203 -18.52 15.60 5.58
N ASN A 204 -17.48 14.91 6.08
CA ASN A 204 -16.20 14.88 5.37
C ASN A 204 -16.35 14.06 4.08
N GLU A 205 -16.01 14.68 2.94
CA GLU A 205 -16.08 14.09 1.60
C GLU A 205 -14.69 13.74 1.03
N SER A 206 -13.62 14.14 1.71
CA SER A 206 -12.24 13.89 1.25
C SER A 206 -11.73 12.51 1.58
N ILE A 207 -12.28 11.87 2.62
CA ILE A 207 -11.91 10.53 3.03
C ILE A 207 -12.56 9.51 2.09
N THR A 208 -11.77 8.99 1.15
CA THR A 208 -12.24 8.09 0.08
C THR A 208 -12.08 6.62 0.41
N GLY A 209 -11.35 6.28 1.48
CA GLY A 209 -11.15 4.90 1.86
C GLY A 209 -10.34 4.71 3.13
N VAL A 210 -10.34 3.49 3.61
CA VAL A 210 -9.55 3.05 4.78
C VAL A 210 -8.71 1.82 4.44
N MET A 211 -7.62 1.65 5.18
CA MET A 211 -6.78 0.46 5.11
C MET A 211 -6.71 -0.18 6.48
N ILE A 212 -7.03 -1.46 6.57
CA ILE A 212 -7.03 -2.25 7.81
C ILE A 212 -6.07 -3.43 7.61
N GLU A 213 -5.16 -3.65 8.56
CA GLU A 213 -4.33 -4.84 8.60
C GLU A 213 -5.06 -5.94 9.37
N SER A 214 -5.49 -6.98 8.64
CA SER A 214 -6.31 -8.08 9.12
C SER A 214 -5.72 -9.43 8.70
N ASN A 215 -5.88 -10.44 9.54
CA ASN A 215 -5.59 -11.84 9.22
C ASN A 215 -6.66 -12.74 9.87
N ILE A 216 -6.56 -14.04 9.69
CA ILE A 216 -7.49 -15.01 10.31
C ILE A 216 -7.43 -14.90 11.83
N GLY A 217 -6.23 -14.98 12.40
CA GLY A 217 -5.99 -14.76 13.83
C GLY A 217 -5.34 -13.40 14.12
N PRO A 218 -5.53 -12.85 15.33
CA PRO A 218 -4.99 -11.55 15.72
C PRO A 218 -3.49 -11.61 16.07
N GLY A 219 -2.84 -10.45 15.98
CA GLY A 219 -1.43 -10.29 16.34
C GLY A 219 -0.48 -10.64 15.23
N ASN A 220 0.74 -11.00 15.61
CA ASN A 220 1.79 -11.47 14.70
C ASN A 220 2.73 -12.45 15.40
N GLN A 221 3.53 -13.15 14.60
CA GLN A 221 4.55 -14.10 15.06
C GLN A 221 5.87 -13.88 14.32
N SER A 222 6.97 -14.28 14.93
CA SER A 222 8.28 -14.35 14.28
C SER A 222 8.36 -15.56 13.36
N ILE A 223 9.09 -15.44 12.25
CA ILE A 223 9.36 -16.58 11.36
C ILE A 223 10.18 -17.63 12.14
N SER A 224 9.70 -18.86 12.16
CA SER A 224 10.30 -20.01 12.85
C SER A 224 9.88 -21.31 12.17
N ASP A 225 10.47 -22.42 12.58
CA ASP A 225 10.14 -23.77 12.07
C ASP A 225 8.70 -24.22 12.43
N LYS A 226 8.07 -23.53 13.37
CA LYS A 226 6.70 -23.80 13.81
C LYS A 226 5.86 -22.52 13.71
N LEU A 227 5.24 -22.34 12.55
CA LEU A 227 4.32 -21.23 12.32
C LEU A 227 2.89 -21.65 12.64
N GLU A 228 2.18 -20.78 13.35
CA GLU A 228 0.73 -20.92 13.56
C GLU A 228 0.00 -20.39 12.32
N TYR A 229 -0.87 -21.22 11.75
CA TYR A 229 -1.64 -20.85 10.56
C TYR A 229 -2.60 -19.68 10.86
N GLY A 230 -2.64 -18.72 9.96
CA GLY A 230 -3.54 -17.56 10.08
C GLY A 230 -3.02 -16.42 10.96
N ILE A 231 -1.83 -16.53 11.54
CA ILE A 231 -1.17 -15.45 12.27
C ILE A 231 -0.14 -14.76 11.37
N SER A 232 -0.15 -13.44 11.34
CA SER A 232 0.77 -12.64 10.53
C SER A 232 2.23 -12.90 10.88
N ILE A 233 3.09 -13.01 9.87
CA ILE A 233 4.56 -13.06 10.02
C ILE A 233 5.23 -11.70 9.80
N THR A 234 4.44 -10.63 9.70
CA THR A 234 4.91 -9.26 9.49
C THR A 234 4.29 -8.33 10.54
N ASP A 235 3.49 -7.36 10.13
CA ASP A 235 2.84 -6.43 11.03
C ASP A 235 1.68 -7.11 11.77
N ALA A 236 1.41 -6.69 13.01
CA ALA A 236 0.33 -7.27 13.80
C ALA A 236 -1.04 -6.88 13.21
N CYS A 237 -1.90 -7.86 13.05
CA CYS A 237 -3.21 -7.74 12.41
C CYS A 237 -4.35 -7.84 13.42
N VAL A 238 -5.51 -7.26 13.12
CA VAL A 238 -6.77 -7.64 13.77
C VAL A 238 -7.18 -9.03 13.30
N GLY A 239 -7.86 -9.79 14.18
CA GLY A 239 -8.42 -11.09 13.81
C GLY A 239 -9.67 -10.94 12.95
N TRP A 240 -10.10 -12.07 12.36
CA TRP A 240 -11.24 -12.11 11.43
C TRP A 240 -12.53 -11.57 12.05
N ASP A 241 -12.84 -11.97 13.29
CA ASP A 241 -14.09 -11.56 13.96
C ASP A 241 -14.18 -10.04 14.13
N LEU A 242 -13.07 -9.39 14.55
CA LEU A 242 -13.04 -7.93 14.68
C LEU A 242 -13.06 -7.24 13.31
N SER A 243 -12.44 -7.84 12.31
CA SER A 243 -12.45 -7.33 10.93
C SER A 243 -13.87 -7.30 10.36
N LEU A 244 -14.67 -8.34 10.58
CA LEU A 244 -16.05 -8.43 10.09
C LEU A 244 -17.00 -7.40 10.70
N ILE A 245 -16.75 -6.92 11.91
CA ILE A 245 -17.58 -5.88 12.55
C ILE A 245 -17.45 -4.54 11.81
N HIS A 246 -16.36 -4.33 11.10
CA HIS A 246 -16.02 -3.05 10.48
C HIS A 246 -16.04 -3.07 8.94
N ILE A 247 -16.47 -4.17 8.33
CA ILE A 247 -16.74 -4.30 6.90
C ILE A 247 -18.26 -4.26 6.67
#